data_5f77e6f9c0f071439275c8569a71bae3
#
_entry.id   5f77e6f9c0f071439275c8569a71bae3
#
_cell.length_a   1.000
_cell.length_b   1.000
_cell.length_c   1.000
_cell.angle_alpha   90.00
_cell.angle_beta   90.00
_cell.angle_gamma   90.00
#
_symmetry.space_group_name_H-M   'P 1'
#
loop_
_entity.id
_entity.type
_entity.pdbx_description
1 polymer ?
#
loop_
_entity_poly.entity_id
_entity_poly.type
_entity_poly.pdbx_seq_one_letter_code
_entity_poly.pdbx_strand_id
1 'polypeptide(L)'
;YFAMGQLHAIEEGDFGFYWMSQPPFDMEEVAEYTKKLFVHMQKFFKDTEKVYRIFVRKDPFVTSGGTALYRSYLFGWNETQPCSLHDRKAILAHEMVHNWPQLNDNPYGVTTWYSEGTAEYYSVLLPLRLGLISDDEAIAELQKRTDNYYSNPTRHLGDEEAAAICWKNRRAQRLVYGRGMIFFINIDIKIQQATGGKKCMDDVVLSILEKDRAGETLGNEVFLSVVKKISGLDVRSEWEAMHTGKEIIPLSGGFDGHFAVKEKEIEEADTKNRVRSWQWIKREECK
;
A
#
# COMPACT_ATOMS: atom_id res chain seq x y z
N TYR A 1 7.85 -20.56 3.87
CA TYR A 1 9.18 -20.41 4.48
C TYR A 1 9.40 -21.44 5.56
N PHE A 2 10.68 -21.77 5.83
CA PHE A 2 11.12 -22.62 6.93
C PHE A 2 12.28 -21.94 7.64
N ALA A 3 12.26 -21.93 8.97
CA ALA A 3 13.38 -21.51 9.78
C ALA A 3 13.95 -22.75 10.50
N MET A 4 15.27 -22.94 10.43
CA MET A 4 15.97 -24.05 11.07
C MET A 4 17.17 -23.51 11.85
N GLY A 5 17.30 -23.91 13.11
CA GLY A 5 18.38 -23.50 13.99
C GLY A 5 17.88 -23.05 15.35
N GLN A 6 18.72 -22.33 16.09
CA GLN A 6 18.31 -21.70 17.34
C GLN A 6 17.40 -20.50 17.00
N LEU A 7 16.12 -20.64 17.33
CA LEU A 7 15.07 -19.75 16.92
C LEU A 7 14.45 -19.06 18.11
N HIS A 8 14.32 -17.73 18.03
CA HIS A 8 13.42 -16.98 18.89
C HIS A 8 12.05 -16.92 18.24
N ALA A 9 10.98 -17.04 19.03
CA ALA A 9 9.62 -17.02 18.53
C ALA A 9 8.67 -16.31 19.48
N ILE A 10 7.69 -15.61 18.89
CA ILE A 10 6.47 -15.18 19.57
C ILE A 10 5.34 -15.86 18.82
N GLU A 11 4.65 -16.77 19.51
CA GLU A 11 3.54 -17.54 18.93
C GLU A 11 2.28 -17.32 19.76
N GLU A 12 1.18 -17.05 19.09
CA GLU A 12 -0.13 -16.96 19.72
C GLU A 12 -1.22 -17.48 18.77
N GLY A 13 -1.70 -18.67 19.06
CA GLY A 13 -2.60 -19.38 18.16
C GLY A 13 -1.95 -19.67 16.82
N ASP A 14 -2.56 -19.16 15.76
CA ASP A 14 -2.08 -19.34 14.39
C ASP A 14 -1.17 -18.19 13.89
N PHE A 15 -0.92 -17.18 14.73
CA PHE A 15 0.05 -16.12 14.44
C PHE A 15 1.45 -16.54 14.96
N GLY A 16 2.48 -16.34 14.14
CA GLY A 16 3.87 -16.63 14.50
C GLY A 16 4.84 -15.56 13.99
N PHE A 17 5.76 -15.15 14.86
CA PHE A 17 6.81 -14.20 14.56
C PHE A 17 8.15 -14.82 14.97
N TYR A 18 9.07 -15.01 14.01
CA TYR A 18 10.26 -15.82 14.18
C TYR A 18 11.52 -15.07 13.77
N TRP A 19 12.59 -15.16 14.59
CA TRP A 19 13.90 -14.59 14.23
C TRP A 19 15.06 -15.44 14.78
N MET A 20 16.20 -15.38 14.13
CA MET A 20 17.41 -16.12 14.53
C MET A 20 18.46 -15.22 15.19
N SER A 21 18.64 -14.00 14.67
CA SER A 21 19.58 -13.02 15.21
C SER A 21 18.81 -11.82 15.72
N GLN A 22 19.12 -11.35 16.92
CA GLN A 22 18.45 -10.21 17.54
C GLN A 22 18.66 -8.95 16.69
N PRO A 23 17.60 -8.34 16.16
CA PRO A 23 17.69 -7.07 15.46
C PRO A 23 17.83 -5.89 16.43
N PRO A 24 18.25 -4.72 15.95
CA PRO A 24 18.46 -3.52 16.77
C PRO A 24 17.15 -2.76 17.08
N PHE A 25 16.02 -3.44 17.08
CA PHE A 25 14.69 -2.88 17.39
C PHE A 25 13.89 -3.87 18.24
N ASP A 26 12.86 -3.36 18.90
CA ASP A 26 12.01 -4.15 19.79
C ASP A 26 11.13 -5.11 18.97
N MET A 27 11.42 -6.41 19.08
CA MET A 27 10.72 -7.47 18.37
C MET A 27 9.34 -7.76 18.98
N GLU A 28 9.18 -7.56 20.28
CA GLU A 28 7.89 -7.76 20.95
C GLU A 28 6.90 -6.69 20.53
N GLU A 29 7.34 -5.44 20.48
CA GLU A 29 6.51 -4.32 20.00
C GLU A 29 6.10 -4.50 18.54
N VAL A 30 7.01 -4.93 17.66
CA VAL A 30 6.71 -5.19 16.25
C VAL A 30 5.74 -6.36 16.10
N ALA A 31 5.95 -7.44 16.85
CA ALA A 31 5.08 -8.61 16.81
C ALA A 31 3.65 -8.29 17.30
N GLU A 32 3.53 -7.54 18.41
CA GLU A 32 2.24 -7.12 18.96
C GLU A 32 1.48 -6.22 17.98
N TYR A 33 2.14 -5.21 17.42
CA TYR A 33 1.58 -4.36 16.37
C TYR A 33 1.06 -5.18 15.19
N THR A 34 1.93 -6.05 14.66
CA THR A 34 1.63 -6.85 13.47
C THR A 34 0.48 -7.80 13.70
N LYS A 35 0.41 -8.43 14.88
CA LYS A 35 -0.70 -9.30 15.26
C LYS A 35 -2.01 -8.54 15.36
N LYS A 36 -2.03 -7.41 16.06
CA LYS A 36 -3.23 -6.56 16.18
C LYS A 36 -3.74 -6.15 14.80
N LEU A 37 -2.83 -5.73 13.93
CA LEU A 37 -3.15 -5.34 12.56
C LEU A 37 -3.67 -6.53 11.74
N PHE A 38 -3.04 -7.70 11.83
CA PHE A 38 -3.49 -8.90 11.12
C PHE A 38 -4.92 -9.30 11.49
N VAL A 39 -5.23 -9.38 12.78
CA VAL A 39 -6.58 -9.70 13.27
C VAL A 39 -7.62 -8.70 12.74
N HIS A 40 -7.26 -7.42 12.68
CA HIS A 40 -8.15 -6.40 12.13
C HIS A 40 -8.32 -6.53 10.62
N MET A 41 -7.24 -6.66 9.87
CA MET A 41 -7.28 -6.84 8.42
C MET A 41 -8.05 -8.10 8.03
N GLN A 42 -7.84 -9.20 8.75
CA GLN A 42 -8.60 -10.44 8.58
C GLN A 42 -10.10 -10.20 8.72
N LYS A 43 -10.52 -9.51 9.77
CA LYS A 43 -11.93 -9.15 9.99
C LYS A 43 -12.45 -8.21 8.90
N PHE A 44 -11.67 -7.18 8.55
CA PHE A 44 -12.01 -6.20 7.54
C PHE A 44 -12.23 -6.84 6.16
N PHE A 45 -11.29 -7.69 5.74
CA PHE A 45 -11.37 -8.41 4.47
C PHE A 45 -12.27 -9.66 4.55
N LYS A 46 -13.01 -9.87 5.65
CA LYS A 46 -13.92 -11.01 5.85
C LYS A 46 -13.26 -12.36 5.61
N ASP A 47 -12.06 -12.52 6.12
CA ASP A 47 -11.27 -13.73 5.96
C ASP A 47 -11.41 -14.66 7.18
N THR A 48 -11.50 -15.94 6.94
CA THR A 48 -11.65 -16.97 7.97
C THR A 48 -10.35 -17.69 8.29
N GLU A 49 -9.34 -17.57 7.46
CA GLU A 49 -8.04 -18.18 7.70
C GLU A 49 -7.24 -17.40 8.75
N LYS A 50 -6.78 -18.09 9.79
CA LYS A 50 -6.15 -17.47 10.96
C LYS A 50 -4.63 -17.48 10.92
N VAL A 51 -4.03 -18.25 10.02
CA VAL A 51 -2.57 -18.41 9.95
C VAL A 51 -1.91 -17.19 9.34
N TYR A 52 -0.91 -16.65 10.04
CA TYR A 52 0.03 -15.68 9.50
C TYR A 52 1.40 -15.85 10.14
N ARG A 53 2.46 -15.93 9.33
CA ARG A 53 3.81 -16.17 9.82
C ARG A 53 4.80 -15.17 9.27
N ILE A 54 5.58 -14.57 10.16
CA ILE A 54 6.61 -13.61 9.82
C ILE A 54 7.97 -14.19 10.20
N PHE A 55 8.90 -14.10 9.28
CA PHE A 55 10.28 -14.53 9.46
C PHE A 55 11.20 -13.34 9.33
N VAL A 56 12.11 -13.18 10.28
CA VAL A 56 13.07 -12.08 10.32
C VAL A 56 14.47 -12.64 10.28
N ARG A 57 15.28 -12.15 9.37
CA ARG A 57 16.68 -12.57 9.25
C ARG A 57 17.62 -11.36 9.23
N LYS A 58 18.84 -11.57 9.71
CA LYS A 58 19.94 -10.66 9.43
C LYS A 58 20.35 -10.83 7.97
N ASP A 59 20.32 -9.74 7.20
CA ASP A 59 20.68 -9.76 5.79
C ASP A 59 22.13 -9.27 5.63
N PRO A 60 23.02 -10.02 4.96
CA PRO A 60 24.37 -9.57 4.68
C PRO A 60 24.43 -8.45 3.63
N PHE A 61 23.35 -8.22 2.89
CA PHE A 61 23.29 -7.20 1.86
C PHE A 61 22.73 -5.88 2.41
N VAL A 62 23.23 -4.77 1.87
CA VAL A 62 22.85 -3.41 2.30
C VAL A 62 21.39 -3.09 2.03
N THR A 63 20.74 -3.76 1.10
CA THR A 63 19.30 -3.58 0.82
C THR A 63 18.47 -4.51 1.69
N SER A 64 17.89 -3.98 2.74
CA SER A 64 16.87 -4.68 3.50
C SER A 64 15.61 -4.78 2.63
N GLY A 65 15.37 -5.93 2.08
CA GLY A 65 14.15 -6.26 1.35
C GLY A 65 13.32 -7.29 2.10
N GLY A 66 12.13 -7.55 1.58
CA GLY A 66 11.28 -8.62 2.05
C GLY A 66 10.63 -9.35 0.89
N THR A 67 10.03 -10.47 1.18
CA THR A 67 9.25 -11.24 0.23
C THR A 67 7.97 -11.70 0.88
N ALA A 68 6.83 -11.22 0.39
CA ALA A 68 5.52 -11.72 0.77
C ALA A 68 5.22 -13.01 -0.01
N LEU A 69 4.71 -14.00 0.68
CA LEU A 69 4.08 -15.17 0.13
C LEU A 69 2.73 -15.36 0.83
N TYR A 70 1.93 -16.28 0.31
CA TYR A 70 0.62 -16.56 0.91
C TYR A 70 0.75 -16.79 2.42
N ARG A 71 0.07 -15.97 3.19
CA ARG A 71 0.03 -16.01 4.67
C ARG A 71 1.40 -15.98 5.36
N SER A 72 2.40 -15.41 4.71
CA SER A 72 3.71 -15.28 5.32
C SER A 72 4.53 -14.16 4.71
N TYR A 73 5.43 -13.62 5.51
CA TYR A 73 6.37 -12.59 5.09
C TYR A 73 7.75 -12.88 5.65
N LEU A 74 8.76 -12.78 4.81
CA LEU A 74 10.17 -12.80 5.21
C LEU A 74 10.75 -11.40 4.99
N PHE A 75 11.30 -10.80 6.03
CA PHE A 75 12.07 -9.58 5.86
C PHE A 75 13.48 -9.66 6.43
N GLY A 76 14.39 -8.91 5.81
CA GLY A 76 15.77 -8.77 6.22
C GLY A 76 16.00 -7.47 6.98
N TRP A 77 16.94 -7.48 7.91
CA TRP A 77 17.50 -6.29 8.52
C TRP A 77 19.02 -6.28 8.37
N ASN A 78 19.60 -5.10 8.32
CA ASN A 78 21.05 -4.93 8.16
C ASN A 78 21.54 -3.85 9.13
N GLU A 79 22.70 -4.07 9.75
CA GLU A 79 23.28 -3.15 10.74
C GLU A 79 23.70 -1.81 10.14
N THR A 80 24.02 -1.80 8.84
CA THR A 80 24.47 -0.57 8.16
C THR A 80 23.33 0.31 7.64
N GLN A 81 22.09 -0.20 7.67
CA GLN A 81 20.90 0.55 7.31
C GLN A 81 20.01 0.74 8.53
N PRO A 82 20.11 1.90 9.22
CA PRO A 82 19.17 2.21 10.27
C PRO A 82 17.76 2.24 9.70
N CYS A 83 16.89 1.45 10.29
CA CYS A 83 15.48 1.44 9.95
C CYS A 83 14.72 1.68 11.23
N SER A 84 13.90 2.71 11.23
CA SER A 84 13.09 3.04 12.39
C SER A 84 12.05 1.95 12.65
N LEU A 85 11.56 1.88 13.88
CA LEU A 85 10.45 1.01 14.23
C LEU A 85 9.20 1.33 13.39
N HIS A 86 8.96 2.62 13.13
CA HIS A 86 7.89 3.09 12.27
C HIS A 86 8.01 2.54 10.84
N ASP A 87 9.19 2.61 10.22
CA ASP A 87 9.41 2.04 8.87
C ASP A 87 9.16 0.53 8.84
N ARG A 88 9.48 -0.20 9.93
CA ARG A 88 9.19 -1.63 10.04
C ARG A 88 7.71 -1.92 10.10
N LYS A 89 6.97 -1.16 10.90
CA LYS A 89 5.52 -1.25 10.99
C LYS A 89 4.86 -0.94 9.65
N ALA A 90 5.32 0.10 8.95
CA ALA A 90 4.78 0.50 7.66
C ALA A 90 4.97 -0.59 6.58
N ILE A 91 6.17 -1.18 6.47
CA ILE A 91 6.41 -2.24 5.49
C ILE A 91 5.63 -3.51 5.81
N LEU A 92 5.55 -3.90 7.08
CA LEU A 92 4.77 -5.06 7.51
C LEU A 92 3.28 -4.89 7.20
N ALA A 93 2.74 -3.68 7.40
CA ALA A 93 1.36 -3.37 7.04
C ALA A 93 1.13 -3.47 5.52
N HIS A 94 2.05 -2.94 4.70
CA HIS A 94 1.99 -3.00 3.25
C HIS A 94 1.97 -4.45 2.74
N GLU A 95 2.95 -5.24 3.15
CA GLU A 95 3.08 -6.64 2.71
C GLU A 95 1.92 -7.53 3.20
N MET A 96 1.33 -7.18 4.34
CA MET A 96 0.17 -7.90 4.86
C MET A 96 -1.05 -7.71 3.98
N VAL A 97 -1.28 -6.51 3.42
CA VAL A 97 -2.42 -6.23 2.54
C VAL A 97 -2.41 -7.13 1.30
N HIS A 98 -1.23 -7.49 0.78
CA HIS A 98 -1.10 -8.39 -0.38
C HIS A 98 -1.73 -9.78 -0.21
N ASN A 99 -2.18 -10.14 1.00
CA ASN A 99 -2.92 -11.39 1.20
C ASN A 99 -4.36 -11.35 0.69
N TRP A 100 -4.91 -10.17 0.34
CA TRP A 100 -6.34 -10.05 0.01
C TRP A 100 -6.62 -9.35 -1.33
N PRO A 101 -6.41 -8.03 -1.52
CA PRO A 101 -6.82 -7.37 -2.76
C PRO A 101 -5.89 -7.74 -3.92
N GLN A 102 -6.41 -8.49 -4.88
CA GLN A 102 -5.66 -8.87 -6.08
C GLN A 102 -6.53 -8.78 -7.34
N LEU A 103 -5.90 -8.54 -8.47
CA LEU A 103 -6.44 -8.71 -9.81
C LEU A 103 -5.48 -9.60 -10.61
N ASN A 104 -5.94 -10.15 -11.72
CA ASN A 104 -5.11 -10.97 -12.60
C ASN A 104 -4.09 -10.08 -13.35
N ASP A 105 -2.82 -10.21 -12.99
CA ASP A 105 -1.71 -9.44 -13.57
C ASP A 105 -1.00 -10.23 -14.70
N ASN A 106 -1.74 -10.60 -15.71
CA ASN A 106 -1.21 -11.27 -16.88
C ASN A 106 -1.67 -10.58 -18.18
N PRO A 107 -0.75 -9.95 -18.94
CA PRO A 107 0.70 -9.88 -18.71
C PRO A 107 1.07 -9.03 -17.49
N TYR A 108 2.28 -9.29 -16.94
CA TYR A 108 2.79 -8.55 -15.78
C TYR A 108 2.77 -7.04 -15.99
N GLY A 109 2.30 -6.31 -14.99
CA GLY A 109 2.22 -4.85 -14.96
C GLY A 109 0.86 -4.27 -15.29
N VAL A 110 -0.06 -5.06 -15.86
CA VAL A 110 -1.37 -4.56 -16.30
C VAL A 110 -2.32 -4.22 -15.14
N THR A 111 -2.15 -4.87 -14.00
CA THR A 111 -2.93 -4.63 -12.77
C THR A 111 -2.08 -4.33 -11.54
N THR A 112 -0.76 -4.21 -11.70
CA THR A 112 0.16 -3.94 -10.59
C THR A 112 -0.21 -2.63 -9.87
N TRP A 113 -0.74 -1.63 -10.58
CA TRP A 113 -1.27 -0.39 -9.98
C TRP A 113 -2.34 -0.65 -8.91
N TYR A 114 -3.14 -1.73 -9.09
CA TYR A 114 -4.19 -2.10 -8.13
C TYR A 114 -3.58 -2.79 -6.91
N SER A 115 -2.75 -3.81 -7.10
CA SER A 115 -2.16 -4.56 -5.99
C SER A 115 -1.25 -3.67 -5.12
N GLU A 116 -0.38 -2.88 -5.73
CA GLU A 116 0.48 -1.95 -5.00
C GLU A 116 -0.30 -0.75 -4.47
N GLY A 117 -1.24 -0.21 -5.25
CA GLY A 117 -2.08 0.91 -4.82
C GLY A 117 -2.96 0.57 -3.62
N THR A 118 -3.57 -0.63 -3.58
CA THR A 118 -4.33 -1.10 -2.42
C THR A 118 -3.43 -1.32 -1.21
N ALA A 119 -2.23 -1.88 -1.40
CA ALA A 119 -1.27 -2.09 -0.33
C ALA A 119 -0.81 -0.76 0.28
N GLU A 120 -0.47 0.23 -0.55
CA GLU A 120 -0.12 1.57 -0.10
C GLU A 120 -1.29 2.28 0.61
N TYR A 121 -2.51 2.15 0.09
CA TYR A 121 -3.70 2.78 0.66
C TYR A 121 -4.09 2.17 2.01
N TYR A 122 -4.30 0.85 2.07
CA TYR A 122 -4.78 0.18 3.27
C TYR A 122 -3.73 0.02 4.36
N SER A 123 -2.45 0.01 4.01
CA SER A 123 -1.37 -0.01 5.02
C SER A 123 -1.25 1.29 5.84
N VAL A 124 -1.89 2.36 5.39
CA VAL A 124 -2.05 3.60 6.18
C VAL A 124 -3.44 3.68 6.80
N LEU A 125 -4.48 3.46 6.00
CA LEU A 125 -5.86 3.63 6.45
C LEU A 125 -6.25 2.70 7.60
N LEU A 126 -5.94 1.41 7.51
CA LEU A 126 -6.37 0.45 8.53
C LEU A 126 -5.63 0.62 9.86
N PRO A 127 -4.30 0.83 9.92
CA PRO A 127 -3.63 1.20 11.16
C PRO A 127 -4.16 2.51 11.77
N LEU A 128 -4.45 3.52 10.94
CA LEU A 128 -5.04 4.78 11.40
C LEU A 128 -6.42 4.58 12.04
N ARG A 129 -7.32 3.86 11.38
CA ARG A 129 -8.66 3.52 11.92
C ARG A 129 -8.61 2.74 13.23
N LEU A 130 -7.55 1.95 13.43
CA LEU A 130 -7.31 1.20 14.67
C LEU A 130 -6.64 2.01 15.78
N GLY A 131 -6.18 3.22 15.49
CA GLY A 131 -5.36 4.00 16.42
C GLY A 131 -3.99 3.37 16.68
N LEU A 132 -3.50 2.52 15.77
CA LEU A 132 -2.14 1.94 15.83
C LEU A 132 -1.07 2.90 15.32
N ILE A 133 -1.48 3.89 14.55
CA ILE A 133 -0.67 5.05 14.15
C ILE A 133 -1.46 6.33 14.39
N SER A 134 -0.76 7.40 14.68
CA SER A 134 -1.32 8.75 14.81
C SER A 134 -1.56 9.40 13.45
N ASP A 135 -2.33 10.50 13.42
CA ASP A 135 -2.50 11.32 12.22
C ASP A 135 -1.15 11.82 11.67
N ASP A 136 -0.21 12.20 12.55
CA ASP A 136 1.09 12.70 12.13
C ASP A 136 1.94 11.60 11.49
N GLU A 137 1.90 10.37 12.01
CA GLU A 137 2.54 9.21 11.40
C GLU A 137 1.90 8.85 10.06
N ALA A 138 0.57 8.90 9.96
CA ALA A 138 -0.15 8.69 8.70
C ALA A 138 0.25 9.74 7.66
N ILE A 139 0.28 11.03 8.03
CA ILE A 139 0.73 12.12 7.15
C ILE A 139 2.17 11.90 6.70
N ALA A 140 3.07 11.49 7.58
CA ALA A 140 4.46 11.21 7.23
C ALA A 140 4.58 10.11 6.17
N GLU A 141 3.83 9.01 6.33
CA GLU A 141 3.79 7.93 5.34
C GLU A 141 3.17 8.38 4.00
N LEU A 142 2.05 9.09 4.04
CA LEU A 142 1.43 9.64 2.83
C LEU A 142 2.36 10.61 2.10
N GLN A 143 3.04 11.47 2.85
CA GLN A 143 3.98 12.43 2.31
C GLN A 143 5.17 11.77 1.63
N LYS A 144 5.78 10.78 2.29
CA LYS A 144 6.88 9.97 1.75
C LYS A 144 6.51 9.31 0.42
N ARG A 145 5.34 8.68 0.36
CA ARG A 145 4.82 8.00 -0.84
C ARG A 145 4.49 8.97 -1.96
N THR A 146 3.88 10.09 -1.62
CA THR A 146 3.54 11.18 -2.54
C THR A 146 4.80 11.80 -3.12
N ASP A 147 5.76 12.18 -2.30
CA ASP A 147 7.02 12.77 -2.77
C ASP A 147 7.83 11.78 -3.61
N ASN A 148 7.83 10.48 -3.28
CA ASN A 148 8.44 9.43 -4.10
C ASN A 148 7.81 9.33 -5.51
N TYR A 149 6.51 9.54 -5.63
CA TYR A 149 5.83 9.54 -6.93
C TYR A 149 6.14 10.79 -7.74
N TYR A 150 5.95 11.98 -7.18
CA TYR A 150 6.13 13.22 -7.92
C TYR A 150 7.60 13.56 -8.23
N SER A 151 8.54 13.16 -7.36
CA SER A 151 9.97 13.30 -7.64
C SER A 151 10.50 12.26 -8.64
N ASN A 152 9.71 11.26 -9.00
CA ASN A 152 10.14 10.19 -9.87
C ASN A 152 10.28 10.69 -11.33
N PRO A 153 11.46 10.66 -11.95
CA PRO A 153 11.64 11.12 -13.32
C PRO A 153 10.91 10.25 -14.35
N THR A 154 10.52 9.02 -13.99
CA THR A 154 9.74 8.13 -14.86
C THR A 154 8.23 8.25 -14.68
N ARG A 155 7.74 9.22 -13.90
CA ARG A 155 6.32 9.37 -13.57
C ARG A 155 5.36 9.55 -14.77
N HIS A 156 5.92 9.84 -15.95
CA HIS A 156 5.14 9.99 -17.18
C HIS A 156 5.02 8.71 -18.01
N LEU A 157 5.70 7.63 -17.62
CA LEU A 157 5.54 6.34 -18.29
C LEU A 157 4.16 5.76 -18.00
N GLY A 158 3.55 5.14 -19.02
CA GLY A 158 2.40 4.26 -18.81
C GLY A 158 2.76 3.01 -18.01
N ASP A 159 1.76 2.33 -17.46
CA ASP A 159 2.00 1.14 -16.62
C ASP A 159 2.68 0.01 -17.41
N GLU A 160 2.29 -0.23 -18.67
CA GLU A 160 2.93 -1.23 -19.53
C GLU A 160 4.37 -0.87 -19.86
N GLU A 161 4.65 0.41 -20.15
CA GLU A 161 6.02 0.88 -20.41
C GLU A 161 6.89 0.74 -19.16
N ALA A 162 6.36 1.11 -18.00
CA ALA A 162 7.05 0.96 -16.73
C ALA A 162 7.32 -0.52 -16.42
N ALA A 163 6.35 -1.40 -16.62
CA ALA A 163 6.48 -2.84 -16.43
C ALA A 163 7.56 -3.46 -17.33
N ALA A 164 7.65 -3.03 -18.58
CA ALA A 164 8.66 -3.54 -19.54
C ALA A 164 10.11 -3.30 -19.09
N ILE A 165 10.36 -2.28 -18.26
CA ILE A 165 11.71 -1.91 -17.81
C ILE A 165 11.93 -2.04 -16.29
N CYS A 166 10.91 -2.40 -15.51
CA CYS A 166 10.93 -2.36 -14.04
C CYS A 166 12.07 -3.19 -13.41
N TRP A 167 12.44 -4.32 -14.00
CA TRP A 167 13.54 -5.16 -13.51
C TRP A 167 14.93 -4.56 -13.71
N LYS A 168 15.07 -3.56 -14.58
CA LYS A 168 16.32 -2.84 -14.85
C LYS A 168 16.29 -1.40 -14.34
N ASN A 169 15.12 -0.87 -14.06
CA ASN A 169 14.92 0.50 -13.61
C ASN A 169 14.04 0.54 -12.35
N ARG A 170 14.68 0.71 -11.20
CA ARG A 170 14.00 0.77 -9.91
C ARG A 170 12.99 1.93 -9.82
N ARG A 171 13.21 3.05 -10.56
CA ARG A 171 12.26 4.16 -10.60
C ARG A 171 10.97 3.74 -11.29
N ALA A 172 11.07 3.06 -12.43
CA ALA A 172 9.91 2.51 -13.12
C ALA A 172 9.19 1.45 -12.25
N GLN A 173 9.92 0.59 -11.57
CA GLN A 173 9.34 -0.39 -10.64
C GLN A 173 8.49 0.27 -9.54
N ARG A 174 8.95 1.39 -8.98
CA ARG A 174 8.29 2.08 -7.86
C ARG A 174 7.15 3.01 -8.29
N LEU A 175 6.97 3.19 -9.59
CA LEU A 175 6.00 4.15 -10.12
C LEU A 175 4.57 3.84 -9.72
N VAL A 176 4.15 2.59 -9.84
CA VAL A 176 2.77 2.13 -9.60
C VAL A 176 2.32 2.26 -8.14
N TYR A 177 3.25 2.33 -7.17
CA TYR A 177 2.98 2.45 -5.75
C TYR A 177 2.23 3.75 -5.42
N GLY A 178 2.92 4.87 -5.49
CA GLY A 178 2.33 6.19 -5.20
C GLY A 178 1.25 6.59 -6.20
N ARG A 179 1.40 6.22 -7.48
CA ARG A 179 0.38 6.43 -8.52
C ARG A 179 -0.91 5.73 -8.15
N GLY A 180 -0.85 4.44 -7.85
CA GLY A 180 -2.01 3.64 -7.47
C GLY A 180 -2.65 4.16 -6.19
N MET A 181 -1.86 4.49 -5.16
CA MET A 181 -2.37 5.06 -3.91
C MET A 181 -3.17 6.35 -4.14
N ILE A 182 -2.61 7.30 -4.88
CA ILE A 182 -3.29 8.58 -5.15
C ILE A 182 -4.56 8.36 -5.97
N PHE A 183 -4.53 7.45 -6.93
CA PHE A 183 -5.72 7.07 -7.69
C PHE A 183 -6.81 6.50 -6.78
N PHE A 184 -6.46 5.58 -5.86
CA PHE A 184 -7.40 5.03 -4.87
C PHE A 184 -8.02 6.11 -3.98
N ILE A 185 -7.20 7.03 -3.46
CA ILE A 185 -7.68 8.16 -2.65
C ILE A 185 -8.69 9.00 -3.43
N ASN A 186 -8.38 9.33 -4.69
CA ASN A 186 -9.25 10.16 -5.51
C ASN A 186 -10.58 9.47 -5.83
N ILE A 187 -10.54 8.19 -6.17
CA ILE A 187 -11.77 7.43 -6.47
C ILE A 187 -12.61 7.25 -5.21
N ASP A 188 -11.99 7.00 -4.05
CA ASP A 188 -12.68 6.92 -2.77
C ASP A 188 -13.47 8.21 -2.47
N ILE A 189 -12.82 9.37 -2.58
CA ILE A 189 -13.46 10.68 -2.40
C ILE A 189 -14.64 10.86 -3.35
N LYS A 190 -14.47 10.52 -4.63
CA LYS A 190 -15.54 10.63 -5.62
C LYS A 190 -16.72 9.70 -5.32
N ILE A 191 -16.46 8.45 -4.90
CA ILE A 191 -17.50 7.51 -4.49
C ILE A 191 -18.30 8.08 -3.30
N GLN A 192 -17.61 8.57 -2.27
CA GLN A 192 -18.25 9.17 -1.10
C GLN A 192 -19.11 10.37 -1.49
N GLN A 193 -18.62 11.26 -2.33
CA GLN A 193 -19.36 12.41 -2.84
C GLN A 193 -20.62 12.00 -3.63
N ALA A 194 -20.47 11.05 -4.58
CA ALA A 194 -21.57 10.60 -5.43
C ALA A 194 -22.67 9.87 -4.66
N THR A 195 -22.31 9.22 -3.53
CA THR A 195 -23.24 8.42 -2.75
C THR A 195 -23.70 9.11 -1.46
N GLY A 196 -23.30 10.35 -1.24
CA GLY A 196 -23.61 11.08 0.01
C GLY A 196 -23.00 10.40 1.24
N GLY A 197 -21.80 9.86 1.12
CA GLY A 197 -21.05 9.17 2.18
C GLY A 197 -21.55 7.75 2.50
N LYS A 198 -22.47 7.19 1.71
CA LYS A 198 -23.03 5.85 1.97
C LYS A 198 -22.14 4.73 1.47
N LYS A 199 -21.23 5.00 0.54
CA LYS A 199 -20.30 4.07 -0.07
C LYS A 199 -18.92 4.69 -0.14
N CYS A 200 -17.89 3.83 -0.12
CA CYS A 200 -16.49 4.20 -0.20
C CYS A 200 -15.68 3.12 -0.95
N MET A 201 -14.38 3.29 -1.03
CA MET A 201 -13.49 2.32 -1.68
C MET A 201 -13.53 0.93 -1.03
N ASP A 202 -13.82 0.84 0.27
CA ASP A 202 -13.96 -0.44 0.95
C ASP A 202 -15.04 -1.31 0.31
N ASP A 203 -16.19 -0.72 -0.05
CA ASP A 203 -17.28 -1.46 -0.74
C ASP A 203 -16.80 -2.03 -2.08
N VAL A 204 -15.99 -1.28 -2.82
CA VAL A 204 -15.43 -1.72 -4.11
C VAL A 204 -14.46 -2.89 -3.90
N VAL A 205 -13.48 -2.73 -3.03
CA VAL A 205 -12.44 -3.75 -2.79
C VAL A 205 -13.05 -5.02 -2.21
N LEU A 206 -13.97 -4.92 -1.26
CA LEU A 206 -14.66 -6.08 -0.70
C LEU A 206 -15.54 -6.79 -1.74
N SER A 207 -16.19 -6.06 -2.64
CA SER A 207 -16.97 -6.67 -3.73
C SER A 207 -16.09 -7.41 -4.74
N ILE A 208 -14.90 -6.86 -5.07
CA ILE A 208 -13.92 -7.52 -5.93
C ILE A 208 -13.38 -8.78 -5.23
N LEU A 209 -13.09 -8.72 -3.95
CA LEU A 209 -12.62 -9.86 -3.18
C LEU A 209 -13.67 -10.98 -3.06
N GLU A 210 -14.95 -10.65 -2.98
CA GLU A 210 -16.04 -11.62 -3.04
C GLU A 210 -16.09 -12.36 -4.40
N LYS A 211 -15.83 -11.65 -5.51
CA LYS A 211 -15.74 -12.23 -6.85
C LYS A 211 -14.53 -13.14 -7.01
N ASP A 212 -13.36 -12.72 -6.46
CA ASP A 212 -12.15 -13.54 -6.43
C ASP A 212 -12.41 -14.89 -5.74
N ARG A 213 -13.04 -14.85 -4.57
CA ARG A 213 -13.41 -16.06 -3.82
C ARG A 213 -14.43 -16.94 -4.51
N ALA A 214 -15.24 -16.35 -5.40
CA ALA A 214 -16.16 -17.09 -6.26
C ALA A 214 -15.46 -17.71 -7.48
N GLY A 215 -14.14 -17.48 -7.66
CA GLY A 215 -13.35 -18.00 -8.77
C GLY A 215 -13.54 -17.24 -10.08
N GLU A 216 -14.04 -16.00 -10.03
CA GLU A 216 -14.15 -15.16 -11.23
C GLU A 216 -12.77 -14.69 -11.67
N THR A 217 -12.56 -14.57 -12.99
CA THR A 217 -11.36 -13.93 -13.53
C THR A 217 -11.47 -12.42 -13.34
N LEU A 218 -10.53 -11.83 -12.59
CA LEU A 218 -10.53 -10.43 -12.24
C LEU A 218 -9.50 -9.66 -13.06
N GLY A 219 -9.91 -8.52 -13.60
CA GLY A 219 -9.03 -7.61 -14.34
C GLY A 219 -9.50 -6.17 -14.18
N ASN A 220 -8.89 -5.25 -14.91
CA ASN A 220 -9.22 -3.82 -14.85
C ASN A 220 -10.71 -3.54 -15.13
N GLU A 221 -11.32 -4.26 -16.06
CA GLU A 221 -12.75 -4.12 -16.39
C GLU A 221 -13.66 -4.49 -15.21
N VAL A 222 -13.26 -5.44 -14.38
CA VAL A 222 -14.01 -5.79 -13.17
C VAL A 222 -13.97 -4.62 -12.18
N PHE A 223 -12.80 -4.02 -11.97
CA PHE A 223 -12.70 -2.83 -11.12
C PHE A 223 -13.61 -1.71 -11.60
N LEU A 224 -13.53 -1.34 -12.89
CA LEU A 224 -14.33 -0.26 -13.47
C LEU A 224 -15.85 -0.54 -13.35
N SER A 225 -16.25 -1.78 -13.63
CA SER A 225 -17.67 -2.20 -13.54
C SER A 225 -18.18 -2.18 -12.09
N VAL A 226 -17.36 -2.59 -11.12
CA VAL A 226 -17.72 -2.60 -9.69
C VAL A 226 -17.84 -1.17 -9.17
N VAL A 227 -16.90 -0.26 -9.49
CA VAL A 227 -17.02 1.15 -9.15
C VAL A 227 -18.33 1.73 -9.68
N LYS A 228 -18.62 1.50 -10.97
CA LYS A 228 -19.87 1.98 -11.60
C LYS A 228 -21.11 1.41 -10.94
N LYS A 229 -21.13 0.12 -10.62
CA LYS A 229 -22.25 -0.54 -9.94
C LYS A 229 -22.50 0.01 -8.55
N ILE A 230 -21.45 0.31 -7.79
CA ILE A 230 -21.55 0.77 -6.38
C ILE A 230 -21.90 2.24 -6.29
N SER A 231 -21.30 3.09 -7.12
CA SER A 231 -21.37 4.55 -7.01
C SER A 231 -22.15 5.26 -8.11
N GLY A 232 -22.43 4.57 -9.21
CA GLY A 232 -22.96 5.17 -10.44
C GLY A 232 -21.92 5.90 -11.29
N LEU A 233 -20.68 6.02 -10.82
CA LEU A 233 -19.61 6.75 -11.52
C LEU A 233 -18.97 5.87 -12.59
N ASP A 234 -18.75 6.47 -13.76
CA ASP A 234 -17.87 5.90 -14.77
C ASP A 234 -16.48 6.57 -14.64
N VAL A 235 -15.52 5.81 -14.12
CA VAL A 235 -14.16 6.29 -13.87
C VAL A 235 -13.15 5.82 -14.92
N ARG A 236 -13.64 5.35 -16.07
CA ARG A 236 -12.80 4.81 -17.15
C ARG A 236 -11.79 5.84 -17.65
N SER A 237 -12.23 7.07 -17.90
CA SER A 237 -11.34 8.12 -18.42
C SER A 237 -10.21 8.49 -17.46
N GLU A 238 -10.49 8.48 -16.16
CA GLU A 238 -9.48 8.72 -15.12
C GLU A 238 -8.50 7.54 -15.01
N TRP A 239 -9.03 6.32 -15.10
CA TRP A 239 -8.20 5.13 -15.09
C TRP A 239 -7.29 5.06 -16.33
N GLU A 240 -7.81 5.30 -17.54
CA GLU A 240 -7.04 5.34 -18.78
C GLU A 240 -5.94 6.43 -18.73
N ALA A 241 -6.29 7.61 -18.20
CA ALA A 241 -5.32 8.69 -18.05
C ALA A 241 -4.18 8.29 -17.11
N MET A 242 -4.49 7.68 -15.97
CA MET A 242 -3.52 7.17 -15.02
C MET A 242 -2.66 6.06 -15.65
N HIS A 243 -3.29 5.08 -16.28
CA HIS A 243 -2.65 3.91 -16.87
C HIS A 243 -1.73 4.27 -18.04
N THR A 244 -2.03 5.34 -18.79
CA THR A 244 -1.21 5.85 -19.89
C THR A 244 -0.16 6.88 -19.47
N GLY A 245 0.05 7.08 -18.16
CA GLY A 245 1.13 7.90 -17.63
C GLY A 245 0.79 9.38 -17.41
N LYS A 246 -0.48 9.78 -17.51
CA LYS A 246 -0.88 11.14 -17.12
C LYS A 246 -0.74 11.32 -15.61
N GLU A 247 -0.09 12.41 -15.20
CA GLU A 247 0.08 12.75 -13.79
C GLU A 247 -1.27 12.93 -13.09
N ILE A 248 -1.44 12.31 -11.94
CA ILE A 248 -2.65 12.41 -11.12
C ILE A 248 -2.49 13.57 -10.14
N ILE A 249 -3.55 14.35 -9.96
CA ILE A 249 -3.62 15.41 -8.95
C ILE A 249 -4.42 14.87 -7.77
N PRO A 250 -3.87 14.82 -6.52
CA PRO A 250 -4.59 14.33 -5.38
C PRO A 250 -5.69 15.29 -4.96
N LEU A 251 -6.82 14.73 -4.55
CA LEU A 251 -7.96 15.48 -4.02
C LEU A 251 -7.86 15.60 -2.50
N SER A 252 -8.39 16.69 -1.94
CA SER A 252 -8.57 16.85 -0.50
C SER A 252 -9.81 16.10 -0.01
N GLY A 253 -9.73 15.51 1.18
CA GLY A 253 -10.84 14.77 1.82
C GLY A 253 -10.62 13.26 1.87
N GLY A 254 -9.43 12.78 1.55
CA GLY A 254 -9.07 11.37 1.69
C GLY A 254 -8.98 10.91 3.15
N PHE A 255 -8.90 9.56 3.32
CA PHE A 255 -8.77 8.91 4.62
C PHE A 255 -9.89 9.32 5.58
N ASP A 256 -11.14 8.98 5.18
CA ASP A 256 -12.35 9.28 5.94
C ASP A 256 -12.54 10.78 6.22
N GLY A 257 -11.98 11.65 5.36
CA GLY A 257 -12.06 13.08 5.49
C GLY A 257 -11.02 13.73 6.42
N HIS A 258 -10.07 12.96 6.94
CA HIS A 258 -9.05 13.44 7.89
C HIS A 258 -8.05 14.41 7.27
N PHE A 259 -7.69 14.23 6.01
CA PHE A 259 -6.57 14.95 5.40
C PHE A 259 -6.96 15.78 4.19
N ALA A 260 -6.24 16.87 4.00
CA ALA A 260 -6.28 17.72 2.82
C ALA A 260 -4.89 17.83 2.20
N VAL A 261 -4.84 18.35 0.97
CA VAL A 261 -3.60 18.55 0.25
C VAL A 261 -3.42 20.01 -0.14
N LYS A 262 -2.16 20.48 -0.09
CA LYS A 262 -1.71 21.78 -0.61
C LYS A 262 -0.60 21.56 -1.64
N GLU A 263 -0.59 22.36 -2.69
CA GLU A 263 0.48 22.32 -3.67
C GLU A 263 1.80 22.77 -3.04
N LYS A 264 2.89 22.09 -3.39
CA LYS A 264 4.27 22.45 -3.04
C LYS A 264 5.21 22.11 -4.21
N GLU A 265 6.42 22.57 -4.12
CA GLU A 265 7.51 22.16 -5.01
C GLU A 265 8.52 21.28 -4.26
N ILE A 266 9.03 20.27 -4.96
CA ILE A 266 10.11 19.41 -4.47
C ILE A 266 11.19 19.28 -5.55
N GLU A 267 12.35 18.73 -5.16
CA GLU A 267 13.40 18.38 -6.10
C GLU A 267 13.08 17.04 -6.77
N GLU A 268 13.20 16.99 -8.09
CA GLU A 268 13.06 15.74 -8.83
C GLU A 268 14.26 14.82 -8.52
N ALA A 269 14.00 13.55 -8.33
CA ALA A 269 15.06 12.59 -8.03
C ALA A 269 16.05 12.48 -9.19
N ASP A 270 17.33 12.34 -8.85
CA ASP A 270 18.45 12.21 -9.78
C ASP A 270 18.71 13.46 -10.66
N THR A 271 17.97 14.54 -10.43
CA THR A 271 18.15 15.84 -11.10
C THR A 271 18.11 16.95 -10.06
N LYS A 272 18.35 18.19 -10.48
CA LYS A 272 18.15 19.38 -9.64
C LYS A 272 16.91 20.18 -10.05
N ASN A 273 16.06 19.61 -10.90
CA ASN A 273 14.86 20.26 -11.35
C ASN A 273 13.84 20.37 -10.20
N ARG A 274 13.11 21.48 -10.18
CA ARG A 274 11.95 21.63 -9.30
C ARG A 274 10.73 21.09 -10.02
N VAL A 275 9.96 20.26 -9.31
CA VAL A 275 8.72 19.69 -9.83
C VAL A 275 7.60 19.91 -8.83
N ARG A 276 6.39 19.98 -9.33
CA ARG A 276 5.18 20.08 -8.53
C ARG A 276 5.00 18.80 -7.70
N SER A 277 4.60 18.96 -6.46
CA SER A 277 4.17 17.89 -5.53
C SER A 277 3.05 18.41 -4.64
N TRP A 278 2.66 17.62 -3.65
CA TRP A 278 1.55 17.91 -2.78
C TRP A 278 1.93 17.60 -1.33
N GLN A 279 1.57 18.54 -0.43
CA GLN A 279 1.76 18.39 1.02
C GLN A 279 0.45 17.91 1.64
N TRP A 280 0.52 16.84 2.39
CA TRP A 280 -0.59 16.37 3.22
C TRP A 280 -0.64 17.14 4.53
N ILE A 281 -1.84 17.53 4.94
CA ILE A 281 -2.10 18.29 6.17
C ILE A 281 -3.39 17.80 6.81
N LYS A 282 -3.54 17.99 8.13
CA LYS A 282 -4.82 17.75 8.81
C LYS A 282 -5.88 18.73 8.30
N ARG A 283 -7.09 18.25 8.12
CA ARG A 283 -8.16 19.08 7.54
C ARG A 283 -8.56 20.25 8.44
N GLU A 284 -8.39 20.14 9.75
CA GLU A 284 -8.65 21.24 10.71
C GLU A 284 -7.71 22.44 10.51
N GLU A 285 -6.53 22.22 9.93
CA GLU A 285 -5.55 23.27 9.64
C GLU A 285 -5.86 24.06 8.36
N CYS A 286 -6.93 23.70 7.67
CA CYS A 286 -7.37 24.34 6.42
C CYS A 286 -8.38 25.50 6.62
N LYS A 287 -8.70 25.87 7.87
CA LYS A 287 -9.66 26.95 8.19
C LYS A 287 -9.00 28.32 8.30
#